data_a91f32040c6ddc4a0f6b5b867aceb19c
#
_entry.id   a91f32040c6ddc4a0f6b5b867aceb19c
#
_cell.length_a   1.000
_cell.length_b   1.000
_cell.length_c   1.000
_cell.angle_alpha   90.00
_cell.angle_beta   90.00
_cell.angle_gamma   90.00
#
_symmetry.space_group_name_H-M   'P 1'
#
loop_
_entity.id
_entity.type
_entity.pdbx_description
1 polymer ?
#
loop_
_entity_poly.entity_id
_entity_poly.type
_entity_poly.pdbx_seq_one_letter_code
_entity_poly.pdbx_strand_id
1 'polypeptide(L)'
;ILYITILVYGPDIWDSLPVMMCDLAIHFQKGAEKYGERNCEQGIPLWSFIDSGTRHTMQFLVGKEDEKHHISAIWNFWMAEWTCLKFERENGVKLEEVKNDCNFNAMLLKHTDSDNDEGGTA
;
A
#
# COMPACT_ATOMS: atom_id res chain seq x y z
N ILE A 1 10.47 -20.03 -10.04
CA ILE A 1 10.43 -18.57 -10.23
C ILE A 1 11.59 -17.89 -9.50
N LEU A 2 11.78 -18.10 -8.21
CA LEU A 2 12.87 -17.49 -7.44
C LEU A 2 14.27 -17.81 -8.01
N TYR A 3 14.49 -19.07 -8.42
CA TYR A 3 15.74 -19.53 -9.00
C TYR A 3 16.04 -18.86 -10.36
N ILE A 4 15.02 -18.72 -11.21
CA ILE A 4 15.14 -18.05 -12.51
C ILE A 4 15.44 -16.56 -12.29
N THR A 5 14.81 -15.92 -11.32
CA THR A 5 15.03 -14.51 -11.01
C THR A 5 16.47 -14.26 -10.54
N ILE A 6 17.04 -15.12 -9.71
CA ILE A 6 18.45 -15.04 -9.28
C ILE A 6 19.39 -15.16 -10.47
N LEU A 7 19.11 -16.07 -11.41
CA LEU A 7 19.94 -16.24 -12.63
C LEU A 7 19.90 -15.01 -13.53
N VAL A 8 18.76 -14.33 -13.61
CA VAL A 8 18.57 -13.16 -14.49
C VAL A 8 19.15 -11.87 -13.89
N TYR A 9 18.96 -11.64 -12.60
CA TYR A 9 19.32 -10.38 -11.95
C TYR A 9 20.61 -10.44 -11.13
N GLY A 10 21.16 -11.63 -10.90
CA GLY A 10 22.38 -11.83 -10.11
C GLY A 10 22.15 -11.71 -8.60
N PRO A 11 23.18 -12.08 -7.79
CA PRO A 11 23.06 -12.11 -6.33
C PRO A 11 22.95 -10.73 -5.69
N ASP A 12 23.57 -9.70 -6.25
CA ASP A 12 23.70 -8.37 -5.64
C ASP A 12 22.34 -7.70 -5.36
N ILE A 13 21.34 -7.91 -6.22
CA ILE A 13 19.97 -7.39 -6.02
C ILE A 13 19.33 -8.07 -4.79
N TRP A 14 19.52 -9.37 -4.64
CA TRP A 14 18.96 -10.14 -3.53
C TRP A 14 19.62 -9.82 -2.20
N ASP A 15 20.88 -9.41 -2.20
CA ASP A 15 21.60 -8.96 -1.00
C ASP A 15 21.00 -7.69 -0.41
N SER A 16 20.29 -6.89 -1.20
CA SER A 16 19.56 -5.70 -0.74
C SER A 16 18.22 -6.02 -0.06
N LEU A 17 17.66 -7.21 -0.28
CA LEU A 17 16.33 -7.58 0.22
C LEU A 17 16.22 -7.55 1.76
N PRO A 18 17.17 -8.09 2.55
CA PRO A 18 17.09 -8.02 4.00
C PRO A 18 17.06 -6.58 4.54
N VAL A 19 17.84 -5.68 3.94
CA VAL A 19 17.86 -4.26 4.31
C VAL A 19 16.52 -3.61 4.02
N MET A 20 15.94 -3.85 2.86
CA MET A 20 14.63 -3.33 2.50
C MET A 20 13.53 -3.87 3.41
N MET A 21 13.57 -5.14 3.79
CA MET A 21 12.62 -5.73 4.74
C MET A 21 12.73 -5.11 6.13
N CYS A 22 13.94 -4.84 6.62
CA CYS A 22 14.14 -4.12 7.88
C CYS A 22 13.56 -2.70 7.82
N ASP A 23 13.81 -1.97 6.75
CA ASP A 23 13.27 -0.62 6.55
C ASP A 23 11.73 -0.62 6.51
N LEU A 24 11.12 -1.60 5.85
CA LEU A 24 9.66 -1.77 5.85
C LEU A 24 9.13 -2.10 7.24
N ALA A 25 9.79 -2.98 8.00
CA ALA A 25 9.41 -3.29 9.37
C ALA A 25 9.45 -2.05 10.28
N ILE A 26 10.49 -1.23 10.14
CA ILE A 26 10.60 0.06 10.85
C ILE A 26 9.46 1.00 10.45
N HIS A 27 9.09 1.03 9.17
CA HIS A 27 7.97 1.83 8.70
C HIS A 27 6.63 1.41 9.33
N PHE A 28 6.37 0.10 9.40
CA PHE A 28 5.20 -0.45 10.12
C PHE A 28 5.21 -0.09 11.60
N GLN A 29 6.36 -0.19 12.27
CA GLN A 29 6.49 0.17 13.69
C GLN A 29 6.17 1.65 13.93
N LYS A 30 6.71 2.55 13.13
CA LYS A 30 6.41 3.99 13.22
C LYS A 30 4.93 4.29 12.99
N GLY A 31 4.31 3.57 12.05
CA GLY A 31 2.86 3.66 11.82
C GLY A 31 2.06 3.21 13.04
N ALA A 32 2.43 2.08 13.65
CA ALA A 32 1.78 1.56 14.84
C ALA A 32 1.92 2.51 16.05
N GLU A 33 3.09 3.11 16.24
CA GLU A 33 3.34 4.11 17.29
C GLU A 33 2.46 5.36 17.13
N LYS A 34 2.23 5.79 15.88
CA LYS A 34 1.47 7.00 15.57
C LYS A 34 -0.05 6.80 15.53
N TYR A 35 -0.51 5.69 14.99
CA TYR A 35 -1.92 5.45 14.67
C TYR A 35 -2.54 4.26 15.41
N GLY A 36 -1.75 3.51 16.18
CA GLY A 36 -2.16 2.29 16.85
C GLY A 36 -1.76 1.02 16.10
N GLU A 37 -1.66 -0.07 16.84
CA GLU A 37 -1.31 -1.37 16.28
C GLU A 37 -2.34 -1.83 15.24
N ARG A 38 -1.85 -2.38 14.13
CA ARG A 38 -2.67 -2.91 13.02
C ARG A 38 -3.65 -1.90 12.41
N ASN A 39 -3.41 -0.61 12.57
CA ASN A 39 -4.27 0.43 12.00
C ASN A 39 -4.44 0.29 10.49
N CYS A 40 -3.40 -0.10 9.77
CA CYS A 40 -3.46 -0.30 8.32
C CYS A 40 -4.43 -1.41 7.87
N GLU A 41 -4.83 -2.31 8.79
CA GLU A 41 -5.76 -3.39 8.51
C GLU A 41 -7.24 -3.01 8.75
N GLN A 42 -7.51 -1.81 9.25
CA GLN A 42 -8.85 -1.38 9.71
C GLN A 42 -9.71 -0.72 8.62
N GLY A 43 -9.40 -0.95 7.36
CA GLY A 43 -10.26 -0.52 6.26
C GLY A 43 -9.88 0.83 5.66
N ILE A 44 -8.58 1.15 5.61
CA ILE A 44 -8.09 2.30 4.84
C ILE A 44 -8.49 2.09 3.37
N PRO A 45 -9.15 3.07 2.74
CA PRO A 45 -9.56 2.95 1.34
C PRO A 45 -8.38 2.70 0.40
N LEU A 46 -8.56 1.84 -0.60
CA LEU A 46 -7.54 1.53 -1.61
C LEU A 46 -6.95 2.80 -2.22
N TRP A 47 -7.80 3.76 -2.55
CA TRP A 47 -7.39 5.03 -3.15
C TRP A 47 -6.40 5.82 -2.28
N SER A 48 -6.55 5.78 -0.97
CA SER A 48 -5.64 6.46 -0.03
C SER A 48 -4.22 5.92 -0.12
N PHE A 49 -4.06 4.61 -0.30
CA PHE A 49 -2.75 4.00 -0.51
C PHE A 49 -2.14 4.39 -1.85
N ILE A 50 -2.95 4.41 -2.92
CA ILE A 50 -2.49 4.78 -4.26
C ILE A 50 -2.04 6.24 -4.29
N ASP A 51 -2.84 7.14 -3.75
CA ASP A 51 -2.52 8.58 -3.67
C ASP A 51 -1.25 8.83 -2.86
N SER A 52 -1.17 8.27 -1.67
CA SER A 52 0.01 8.40 -0.80
C SER A 52 1.27 7.78 -1.43
N GLY A 53 1.16 6.59 -2.03
CA GLY A 53 2.26 5.92 -2.71
C GLY A 53 2.77 6.74 -3.89
N THR A 54 1.88 7.28 -4.69
CA THR A 54 2.23 8.16 -5.82
C THR A 54 2.93 9.42 -5.33
N ARG A 55 2.43 10.07 -4.30
CA ARG A 55 3.04 11.26 -3.71
C ARG A 55 4.47 10.96 -3.21
N HIS A 56 4.68 9.87 -2.48
CA HIS A 56 6.02 9.49 -2.02
C HIS A 56 6.97 9.13 -3.16
N THR A 57 6.47 8.52 -4.24
CA THR A 57 7.25 8.28 -5.46
C THR A 57 7.74 9.60 -6.06
N MET A 58 6.86 10.60 -6.18
CA MET A 58 7.24 11.92 -6.70
C MET A 58 8.24 12.63 -5.78
N GLN A 59 8.06 12.55 -4.46
CA GLN A 59 9.00 13.14 -3.49
C GLN A 59 10.39 12.48 -3.56
N PHE A 60 10.45 11.18 -3.76
CA PHE A 60 11.70 10.47 -4.00
C PHE A 60 12.40 10.95 -5.29
N LEU A 61 11.65 11.07 -6.39
CA LEU A 61 12.19 11.51 -7.68
C LEU A 61 12.74 12.95 -7.66
N VAL A 62 12.16 13.84 -6.86
CA VAL A 62 12.68 15.21 -6.71
C VAL A 62 13.75 15.35 -5.62
N GLY A 63 14.19 14.24 -5.03
CA GLY A 63 15.30 14.19 -4.09
C GLY A 63 15.01 14.71 -2.69
N LYS A 64 13.77 14.61 -2.21
CA LYS A 64 13.47 14.89 -0.81
C LYS A 64 14.04 13.80 0.10
N GLU A 65 14.69 14.21 1.19
CA GLU A 65 15.42 13.35 2.12
C GLU A 65 14.93 13.46 3.57
N ASP A 66 13.77 14.08 3.80
CA ASP A 66 13.14 14.21 5.12
C ASP A 66 12.67 12.85 5.69
N GLU A 67 12.39 11.90 4.82
CA GLU A 67 12.12 10.49 5.14
C GLU A 67 12.56 9.57 3.98
N LYS A 68 12.56 8.26 4.21
CA LYS A 68 12.80 7.27 3.15
C LYS A 68 11.57 7.13 2.25
N HIS A 69 11.33 8.10 1.37
CA HIS A 69 10.13 8.15 0.51
C HIS A 69 9.94 6.90 -0.36
N HIS A 70 11.02 6.28 -0.84
CA HIS A 70 10.94 5.02 -1.59
C HIS A 70 10.36 3.87 -0.74
N ILE A 71 10.70 3.80 0.54
CA ILE A 71 10.14 2.80 1.47
C ILE A 71 8.67 3.10 1.75
N SER A 72 8.32 4.36 1.97
CA SER A 72 6.92 4.78 2.14
C SER A 72 6.08 4.48 0.90
N ALA A 73 6.63 4.67 -0.32
CA ALA A 73 5.97 4.31 -1.57
C ALA A 73 5.74 2.80 -1.67
N ILE A 74 6.78 1.98 -1.44
CA ILE A 74 6.69 0.52 -1.47
C ILE A 74 5.64 0.04 -0.45
N TRP A 75 5.65 0.57 0.76
CA TRP A 75 4.68 0.23 1.80
C TRP A 75 3.24 0.52 1.35
N ASN A 76 2.98 1.68 0.78
CA ASN A 76 1.65 2.06 0.30
C ASN A 76 1.15 1.14 -0.82
N PHE A 77 1.99 0.81 -1.80
CA PHE A 77 1.62 -0.10 -2.89
C PHE A 77 1.45 -1.54 -2.40
N TRP A 78 2.25 -1.98 -1.44
CA TRP A 78 2.05 -3.28 -0.79
C TRP A 78 0.71 -3.33 -0.06
N MET A 79 0.35 -2.29 0.69
CA MET A 79 -0.95 -2.22 1.37
C MET A 79 -2.12 -2.12 0.39
N ALA A 80 -1.93 -1.49 -0.77
CA ALA A 80 -2.91 -1.50 -1.84
C ALA A 80 -3.17 -2.93 -2.35
N GLU A 81 -2.12 -3.69 -2.63
CA GLU A 81 -2.24 -5.11 -3.01
C GLU A 81 -2.92 -5.95 -1.92
N TRP A 82 -2.50 -5.78 -0.67
CA TRP A 82 -3.15 -6.47 0.46
C TRP A 82 -4.65 -6.16 0.54
N THR A 83 -5.05 -4.90 0.30
CA THR A 83 -6.46 -4.49 0.28
C THR A 83 -7.23 -5.18 -0.84
N CYS A 84 -6.63 -5.30 -2.03
CA CYS A 84 -7.21 -6.04 -3.15
C CYS A 84 -7.40 -7.51 -2.82
N LEU A 85 -6.38 -8.17 -2.27
CA LEU A 85 -6.45 -9.59 -1.87
C LEU A 85 -7.47 -9.83 -0.76
N LYS A 86 -7.60 -8.89 0.17
CA LYS A 86 -8.63 -8.94 1.21
C LYS A 86 -10.02 -8.85 0.60
N PHE A 87 -10.24 -7.92 -0.33
CA PHE A 87 -11.50 -7.77 -1.05
C PHE A 87 -11.89 -9.06 -1.79
N GLU A 88 -10.97 -9.65 -2.56
CA GLU A 88 -11.20 -10.91 -3.28
C GLU A 88 -11.61 -12.04 -2.32
N ARG A 89 -10.92 -12.15 -1.19
CA ARG A 89 -11.19 -13.19 -0.18
C ARG A 89 -12.55 -13.02 0.46
N GLU A 90 -12.95 -11.79 0.80
CA GLU A 90 -14.22 -11.51 1.49
C GLU A 90 -15.43 -11.60 0.57
N ASN A 91 -15.26 -11.32 -0.73
CA ASN A 91 -16.36 -11.29 -1.69
C ASN A 91 -16.40 -12.50 -2.62
N GLY A 92 -15.39 -13.37 -2.61
CA GLY A 92 -15.31 -14.55 -3.47
C GLY A 92 -15.19 -14.22 -4.97
N VAL A 93 -14.74 -13.03 -5.32
CA VAL A 93 -14.62 -12.51 -6.70
C VAL A 93 -13.20 -12.05 -6.92
N LYS A 94 -12.59 -12.44 -8.05
CA LYS A 94 -11.27 -11.96 -8.42
C LYS A 94 -11.33 -10.52 -8.93
N LEU A 95 -10.37 -9.72 -8.51
CA LEU A 95 -10.30 -8.32 -8.90
C LEU A 95 -10.22 -8.15 -10.43
N GLU A 96 -9.57 -9.08 -11.13
CA GLU A 96 -9.49 -9.09 -12.58
C GLU A 96 -10.85 -9.20 -13.29
N GLU A 97 -11.83 -9.81 -12.63
CA GLU A 97 -13.18 -9.98 -13.16
C GLU A 97 -14.01 -8.70 -13.02
N VAL A 98 -13.70 -7.85 -12.06
CA VAL A 98 -14.48 -6.65 -11.70
C VAL A 98 -13.78 -5.32 -12.01
N LYS A 99 -12.48 -5.32 -12.29
CA LYS A 99 -11.71 -4.08 -12.52
C LYS A 99 -12.19 -3.23 -13.69
N ASN A 100 -12.88 -3.83 -14.65
CA ASN A 100 -13.49 -3.14 -15.80
C ASN A 100 -14.96 -2.78 -15.56
N ASP A 101 -15.52 -3.14 -14.40
CA ASP A 101 -16.88 -2.79 -14.03
C ASP A 101 -16.92 -1.37 -13.44
N CYS A 102 -17.79 -0.53 -14.01
CA CYS A 102 -18.03 0.83 -13.47
C CYS A 102 -18.51 0.79 -12.01
N ASN A 103 -19.20 -0.28 -11.61
CA ASN A 103 -19.65 -0.47 -10.24
C ASN A 103 -18.51 -0.73 -9.26
N PHE A 104 -17.42 -1.37 -9.67
CA PHE A 104 -16.24 -1.57 -8.84
C PHE A 104 -15.59 -0.24 -8.50
N ASN A 105 -15.40 0.62 -9.48
CA ASN A 105 -14.88 1.97 -9.26
C ASN A 105 -15.81 2.79 -8.34
N ALA A 106 -17.13 2.65 -8.50
CA ALA A 106 -18.11 3.29 -7.62
C ALA A 106 -18.07 2.73 -6.19
N MET A 107 -17.82 1.44 -6.01
CA MET A 107 -17.64 0.83 -4.68
C MET A 107 -16.38 1.32 -3.98
N LEU A 108 -15.27 1.48 -4.72
CA LEU A 108 -14.03 2.05 -4.17
C LEU A 108 -14.23 3.52 -3.73
N LEU A 109 -15.05 4.27 -4.45
CA LEU A 109 -15.36 5.66 -4.14
C LEU A 109 -16.34 5.80 -2.96
N LYS A 110 -17.30 4.88 -2.79
CA LYS A 110 -18.27 4.90 -1.69
C LYS A 110 -17.64 4.72 -0.31
N HIS A 111 -16.51 4.05 -0.21
CA HIS A 111 -15.75 3.96 1.05
C HIS A 111 -15.06 5.28 1.42
N THR A 112 -14.90 6.22 0.48
CA THR A 112 -14.31 7.54 0.77
C THR A 112 -15.34 8.54 1.30
N ASP A 113 -16.64 8.34 1.03
CA ASP A 113 -17.69 9.27 1.44
C ASP A 113 -18.22 8.96 2.84
N SER A 114 -18.13 7.71 3.31
CA SER A 114 -18.57 7.33 4.65
C SER A 114 -17.65 7.84 5.77
N ASP A 115 -16.38 8.07 5.48
CA ASP A 115 -15.41 8.55 6.47
C ASP A 115 -15.41 10.08 6.63
N ASN A 116 -16.10 10.81 5.74
CA ASN A 116 -16.21 12.26 5.81
C ASN A 116 -17.45 12.76 6.58
N ASP A 117 -18.40 11.88 6.92
CA ASP A 117 -19.67 12.28 7.57
C ASP A 117 -19.63 12.17 9.10
N GLU A 118 -18.59 11.56 9.70
CA GLU A 118 -18.47 11.49 11.17
C GLU A 118 -17.56 12.58 11.79
N GLY A 119 -17.08 13.53 10.99
CA GLY A 119 -16.22 14.66 11.42
C GLY A 119 -16.94 15.99 11.66
N GLY A 120 -18.25 16.04 11.68
CA GLY A 120 -19.01 17.28 11.71
C GLY A 120 -20.07 17.38 12.80
N THR A 121 -19.69 17.26 14.08
CA THR A 121 -20.45 17.87 15.17
C THR A 121 -19.53 18.10 16.37
N ALA A 122 -19.06 19.30 16.49
CA ALA A 122 -18.69 19.85 17.77
C ALA A 122 -19.35 21.24 17.88
#